data_8c70c633f75c54883ef12e56827e7353
#
_entry.id   8c70c633f75c54883ef12e56827e7353
#
_cell.length_a   1.000
_cell.length_b   1.000
_cell.length_c   1.000
_cell.angle_alpha   90.00
_cell.angle_beta   90.00
_cell.angle_gamma   90.00
#
_symmetry.space_group_name_H-M   'P 1'
#
loop_
_entity.id
_entity.type
_entity.pdbx_description
1 polymer ?
#
loop_
_entity_poly.entity_id
_entity_poly.type
_entity_poly.pdbx_seq_one_letter_code
_entity_poly.pdbx_strand_id
1 'polypeptide(L)'
;MCVFCKIISGEYSSSKIYEDDKVLAILDLGQATLGHTLVMPKNHYENIFDLDSEVAGHLFKVVKQISNHYQKVIPNLKGINLLNNNGQKAGQTVMHYHMHIIPRYEDDDLVDMKFTEHKLNLQELCENLKIK
;
A
#
# COMPACT_ATOMS: atom_id res chain seq x y z
N MET A 1 -16.57 -13.03 -1.13
CA MET A 1 -15.29 -13.69 -0.91
C MET A 1 -14.13 -12.80 -1.39
N CYS A 2 -13.06 -12.78 -0.62
CA CYS A 2 -11.95 -11.86 -0.86
C CYS A 2 -11.03 -12.34 -2.00
N VAL A 3 -10.84 -11.48 -3.03
CA VAL A 3 -9.97 -11.81 -4.17
C VAL A 3 -8.52 -11.99 -3.73
N PHE A 4 -8.03 -11.20 -2.76
CA PHE A 4 -6.68 -11.36 -2.26
C PHE A 4 -6.50 -12.66 -1.47
N CYS A 5 -7.50 -13.08 -0.70
CA CYS A 5 -7.47 -14.38 -0.03
C CYS A 5 -7.35 -15.51 -1.06
N LYS A 6 -8.00 -15.40 -2.21
CA LYS A 6 -7.90 -16.38 -3.29
C LYS A 6 -6.51 -16.40 -3.94
N ILE A 7 -5.89 -15.24 -4.06
CA ILE A 7 -4.52 -15.14 -4.56
C ILE A 7 -3.54 -15.76 -3.54
N ILE A 8 -3.73 -15.46 -2.27
CA ILE A 8 -2.88 -15.97 -1.19
C ILE A 8 -2.97 -17.50 -1.10
N SER A 9 -4.16 -18.05 -1.27
CA SER A 9 -4.36 -19.51 -1.23
C SER A 9 -3.87 -20.23 -2.48
N GLY A 10 -3.52 -19.49 -3.54
CA GLY A 10 -3.09 -20.07 -4.82
C GLY A 10 -4.23 -20.40 -5.76
N GLU A 11 -5.49 -20.12 -5.39
CA GLU A 11 -6.62 -20.36 -6.27
C GLU A 11 -6.54 -19.48 -7.53
N TYR A 12 -6.11 -18.21 -7.36
CA TYR A 12 -5.81 -17.31 -8.47
C TYR A 12 -4.30 -17.13 -8.60
N SER A 13 -3.82 -17.12 -9.84
CA SER A 13 -2.40 -16.88 -10.10
C SER A 13 -2.04 -15.40 -9.90
N SER A 14 -0.77 -15.13 -9.64
CA SER A 14 -0.25 -13.78 -9.46
C SER A 14 1.24 -13.74 -9.80
N SER A 15 1.76 -12.54 -10.04
CA SER A 15 3.18 -12.33 -10.25
C SER A 15 3.80 -11.91 -8.92
N LYS A 16 4.42 -12.86 -8.23
CA LYS A 16 4.94 -12.67 -6.87
C LYS A 16 6.29 -11.97 -6.91
N ILE A 17 6.42 -10.93 -6.11
CA ILE A 17 7.67 -10.21 -5.88
C ILE A 17 8.36 -10.71 -4.61
N TYR A 18 7.58 -11.02 -3.59
CA TYR A 18 8.08 -11.47 -2.30
C TYR A 18 7.00 -12.29 -1.59
N GLU A 19 7.42 -13.29 -0.85
CA GLU A 19 6.49 -14.08 -0.04
C GLU A 19 7.22 -14.64 1.18
N ASP A 20 6.59 -14.51 2.33
CA ASP A 20 6.98 -15.23 3.54
C ASP A 20 5.71 -15.83 4.19
N ASP A 21 5.81 -16.33 5.41
CA ASP A 21 4.67 -16.96 6.08
C ASP A 21 3.58 -15.97 6.49
N LYS A 22 3.86 -14.67 6.51
CA LYS A 22 2.92 -13.65 6.98
C LYS A 22 2.50 -12.64 5.91
N VAL A 23 3.31 -12.43 4.88
CA VAL A 23 3.14 -11.35 3.91
C VAL A 23 3.35 -11.88 2.50
N LEU A 24 2.55 -11.37 1.57
CA LEU A 24 2.68 -11.60 0.14
C LEU A 24 2.77 -10.25 -0.57
N ALA A 25 3.70 -10.13 -1.50
CA ALA A 25 3.78 -8.96 -2.38
C ALA A 25 3.68 -9.42 -3.84
N ILE A 26 2.79 -8.78 -4.60
CA ILE A 26 2.51 -9.12 -5.99
C ILE A 26 2.50 -7.86 -6.85
N LEU A 27 2.71 -8.02 -8.15
CA LEU A 27 2.48 -6.91 -9.08
C LEU A 27 0.98 -6.68 -9.23
N ASP A 28 0.56 -5.40 -9.20
CA ASP A 28 -0.81 -5.02 -9.50
C ASP A 28 -1.06 -5.27 -11.01
N LEU A 29 -2.16 -5.94 -11.33
CA LEU A 29 -2.53 -6.17 -12.73
C LEU A 29 -2.75 -4.85 -13.48
N GLY A 30 -3.29 -3.83 -12.80
CA GLY A 30 -3.50 -2.50 -13.35
C GLY A 30 -2.35 -1.56 -13.04
N GLN A 31 -1.19 -1.82 -13.57
CA GLN A 31 0.03 -1.04 -13.31
C GLN A 31 -0.19 0.47 -13.48
N ALA A 32 -0.27 1.22 -12.37
CA ALA A 32 -0.33 2.68 -12.42
C ALA A 32 0.98 3.25 -12.98
N THR A 33 2.09 2.65 -12.58
CA THR A 33 3.42 2.87 -13.17
C THR A 33 4.11 1.52 -13.26
N LEU A 34 5.18 1.43 -14.01
CA LEU A 34 5.95 0.20 -14.14
C LEU A 34 6.51 -0.22 -12.77
N GLY A 35 6.12 -1.40 -12.31
CA GLY A 35 6.55 -1.92 -11.02
C GLY A 35 5.56 -1.67 -9.87
N HIS A 36 4.36 -1.16 -10.17
CA HIS A 36 3.30 -0.97 -9.17
C HIS A 36 3.05 -2.30 -8.45
N THR A 37 3.29 -2.33 -7.15
CA THR A 37 3.29 -3.52 -6.32
C THR A 37 2.29 -3.38 -5.18
N LEU A 38 1.63 -4.48 -4.84
CA LEU A 38 0.72 -4.58 -3.69
C LEU A 38 1.37 -5.46 -2.63
N VAL A 39 1.42 -4.98 -1.40
CA VAL A 39 1.95 -5.74 -0.26
C VAL A 39 0.81 -5.96 0.72
N MET A 40 0.53 -7.22 1.03
CA MET A 40 -0.64 -7.60 1.84
C MET A 40 -0.29 -8.63 2.89
N PRO A 41 -0.98 -8.61 4.04
CA PRO A 41 -0.86 -9.69 5.00
C PRO A 41 -1.57 -10.94 4.47
N LYS A 42 -1.06 -12.12 4.79
CA LYS A 42 -1.71 -13.38 4.40
C LYS A 42 -3.00 -13.62 5.17
N ASN A 43 -3.04 -13.26 6.45
CA ASN A 43 -4.30 -13.26 7.21
C ASN A 43 -5.18 -12.12 6.73
N HIS A 44 -6.48 -12.36 6.70
CA HIS A 44 -7.44 -11.35 6.26
C HIS A 44 -7.68 -10.30 7.34
N TYR A 45 -7.32 -9.05 7.04
CA TYR A 45 -7.71 -7.86 7.78
C TYR A 45 -8.37 -6.92 6.78
N GLU A 46 -9.46 -6.31 7.15
CA GLU A 46 -10.18 -5.44 6.22
C GLU A 46 -9.36 -4.18 5.89
N ASN A 47 -8.84 -3.52 6.91
CA ASN A 47 -8.07 -2.30 6.74
C ASN A 47 -7.22 -2.03 8.00
N ILE A 48 -6.69 -0.80 8.14
CA ILE A 48 -5.80 -0.44 9.25
C ILE A 48 -6.50 -0.57 10.63
N PHE A 49 -7.83 -0.44 10.67
CA PHE A 49 -8.53 -0.40 11.95
C PHE A 49 -8.58 -1.76 12.65
N ASP A 50 -8.56 -2.86 11.90
CA ASP A 50 -8.51 -4.21 12.48
C ASP A 50 -7.17 -4.91 12.29
N LEU A 51 -6.20 -4.27 11.62
CA LEU A 51 -4.88 -4.84 11.36
C LEU A 51 -4.10 -5.03 12.66
N ASP A 52 -3.58 -6.25 12.86
CA ASP A 52 -2.71 -6.55 14.00
C ASP A 52 -1.42 -5.74 13.93
N SER A 53 -1.01 -5.16 15.07
CA SER A 53 0.14 -4.25 15.12
C SER A 53 1.46 -4.94 14.77
N GLU A 54 1.65 -6.18 15.20
CA GLU A 54 2.88 -6.93 14.85
C GLU A 54 2.93 -7.25 13.37
N VAL A 55 1.78 -7.61 12.79
CA VAL A 55 1.67 -7.85 11.34
C VAL A 55 1.95 -6.55 10.58
N ALA A 56 1.41 -5.42 11.06
CA ALA A 56 1.68 -4.11 10.46
C ALA A 56 3.18 -3.80 10.42
N GLY A 57 3.87 -4.04 11.55
CA GLY A 57 5.31 -3.81 11.65
C GLY A 57 6.10 -4.69 10.68
N HIS A 58 5.76 -5.97 10.59
CA HIS A 58 6.41 -6.90 9.68
C HIS A 58 6.15 -6.52 8.22
N LEU A 59 4.91 -6.18 7.89
CA LEU A 59 4.54 -5.76 6.54
C LEU A 59 5.35 -4.52 6.13
N PHE A 60 5.51 -3.55 7.02
CA PHE A 60 6.28 -2.34 6.71
C PHE A 60 7.77 -2.65 6.48
N LYS A 61 8.33 -3.61 7.24
CA LYS A 61 9.70 -4.09 6.96
C LYS A 61 9.83 -4.63 5.54
N VAL A 62 8.83 -5.40 5.10
CA VAL A 62 8.80 -5.96 3.73
C VAL A 62 8.68 -4.85 2.70
N VAL A 63 7.81 -3.86 2.95
CA VAL A 63 7.67 -2.68 2.06
C VAL A 63 9.01 -1.97 1.90
N LYS A 64 9.73 -1.75 3.00
CA LYS A 64 11.05 -1.13 2.96
C LYS A 64 12.06 -1.97 2.19
N GLN A 65 12.06 -3.28 2.41
CA GLN A 65 12.95 -4.21 1.72
C GLN A 65 12.72 -4.18 0.20
N ILE A 66 11.46 -4.24 -0.22
CA ILE A 66 11.11 -4.18 -1.64
C ILE A 66 11.50 -2.82 -2.25
N SER A 67 11.22 -1.73 -1.53
CA SER A 67 11.55 -0.38 -2.00
C SER A 67 13.05 -0.20 -2.20
N ASN A 68 13.86 -0.68 -1.26
CA ASN A 68 15.32 -0.65 -1.39
C ASN A 68 15.80 -1.51 -2.55
N HIS A 69 15.19 -2.68 -2.74
CA HIS A 69 15.51 -3.55 -3.85
C HIS A 69 15.17 -2.89 -5.19
N TYR A 70 14.00 -2.26 -5.29
CA TYR A 70 13.60 -1.56 -6.51
C TYR A 70 14.55 -0.42 -6.86
N GLN A 71 15.04 0.29 -5.86
CA GLN A 71 16.04 1.36 -6.08
C GLN A 71 17.31 0.82 -6.74
N LYS A 72 17.67 -0.43 -6.46
CA LYS A 72 18.88 -1.05 -7.03
C LYS A 72 18.64 -1.63 -8.43
N VAL A 73 17.48 -2.19 -8.70
CA VAL A 73 17.24 -2.97 -9.92
C VAL A 73 16.40 -2.26 -10.97
N ILE A 74 15.64 -1.22 -10.59
CA ILE A 74 14.83 -0.48 -11.57
C ILE A 74 15.64 0.73 -12.07
N PRO A 75 15.97 0.77 -13.38
CA PRO A 75 16.67 1.92 -13.94
C PRO A 75 15.75 3.14 -13.96
N ASN A 76 16.35 4.32 -13.75
CA ASN A 76 15.67 5.62 -13.82
C ASN A 76 14.60 5.84 -12.75
N LEU A 77 14.62 5.08 -11.67
CA LEU A 77 13.70 5.29 -10.56
C LEU A 77 14.01 6.62 -9.86
N LYS A 78 13.02 7.51 -9.78
CA LYS A 78 13.17 8.85 -9.18
C LYS A 78 12.58 8.94 -7.78
N GLY A 79 11.65 8.06 -7.45
CA GLY A 79 11.00 8.05 -6.15
C GLY A 79 9.94 6.97 -6.07
N ILE A 80 9.33 6.84 -4.91
CA ILE A 80 8.30 5.85 -4.65
C ILE A 80 7.20 6.51 -3.82
N ASN A 81 5.94 6.34 -4.25
CA ASN A 81 4.81 6.64 -3.39
C ASN A 81 4.36 5.37 -2.69
N LEU A 82 4.10 5.48 -1.40
CA LEU A 82 3.44 4.44 -0.62
C LEU A 82 2.01 4.91 -0.35
N LEU A 83 1.03 4.11 -0.78
CA LEU A 83 -0.37 4.46 -0.67
C LEU A 83 -1.13 3.33 0.00
N ASN A 84 -1.86 3.66 1.07
CA ASN A 84 -2.72 2.73 1.77
C ASN A 84 -4.09 3.38 1.97
N ASN A 85 -5.12 2.78 1.38
CA ASN A 85 -6.48 3.27 1.45
C ASN A 85 -7.26 2.45 2.47
N ASN A 86 -7.91 3.12 3.42
CA ASN A 86 -8.66 2.49 4.50
C ASN A 86 -10.09 3.03 4.50
N GLY A 87 -11.02 2.19 4.07
CA GLY A 87 -12.42 2.54 3.90
C GLY A 87 -12.74 2.94 2.47
N GLN A 88 -13.98 2.68 2.07
CA GLN A 88 -14.44 2.93 0.70
C GLN A 88 -14.32 4.42 0.32
N LYS A 89 -14.66 5.31 1.24
CA LYS A 89 -14.59 6.76 1.00
C LYS A 89 -13.16 7.25 0.74
N ALA A 90 -12.19 6.54 1.29
CA ALA A 90 -10.77 6.85 1.10
C ALA A 90 -10.16 6.16 -0.14
N GLY A 91 -10.97 5.44 -0.93
CA GLY A 91 -10.51 4.80 -2.15
C GLY A 91 -10.16 3.32 -2.03
N GLN A 92 -10.49 2.69 -0.89
CA GLN A 92 -10.27 1.25 -0.75
C GLN A 92 -11.29 0.49 -1.59
N THR A 93 -10.81 -0.30 -2.55
CA THR A 93 -11.67 -1.07 -3.46
C THR A 93 -11.70 -2.56 -3.12
N VAL A 94 -10.61 -3.11 -2.57
CA VAL A 94 -10.55 -4.49 -2.09
C VAL A 94 -10.47 -4.45 -0.56
N MET A 95 -11.43 -5.09 0.11
CA MET A 95 -11.54 -5.06 1.57
C MET A 95 -10.65 -6.11 2.22
N HIS A 96 -9.37 -6.03 1.90
CA HIS A 96 -8.26 -6.76 2.48
C HIS A 96 -7.09 -5.79 2.52
N TYR A 97 -6.52 -5.58 3.71
CA TYR A 97 -5.45 -4.59 3.89
C TYR A 97 -4.34 -4.77 2.86
N HIS A 98 -3.95 -3.69 2.20
CA HIS A 98 -2.80 -3.72 1.28
C HIS A 98 -2.16 -2.34 1.14
N MET A 99 -0.85 -2.35 0.97
CA MET A 99 -0.04 -1.16 0.72
C MET A 99 0.39 -1.17 -0.73
N HIS A 100 0.13 -0.07 -1.44
CA HIS A 100 0.64 0.14 -2.78
C HIS A 100 2.06 0.69 -2.72
N ILE A 101 2.95 0.11 -3.49
CA ILE A 101 4.27 0.68 -3.79
C ILE A 101 4.19 1.14 -5.24
N ILE A 102 4.27 2.45 -5.46
CA ILE A 102 4.12 3.05 -6.79
C ILE A 102 5.44 3.73 -7.16
N PRO A 103 6.29 3.05 -7.97
CA PRO A 103 7.53 3.66 -8.44
C PRO A 103 7.24 4.87 -9.32
N ARG A 104 8.05 5.92 -9.17
CA ARG A 104 7.87 7.16 -9.95
C ARG A 104 9.13 7.43 -10.75
N TYR A 105 8.93 7.84 -12.00
CA TYR A 105 10.01 8.03 -12.97
C TYR A 105 10.10 9.46 -13.45
N GLU A 106 8.97 10.02 -13.90
CA GLU A 106 8.89 11.37 -14.47
C GLU A 106 7.70 12.10 -13.86
N ASP A 107 7.61 13.41 -14.09
CA ASP A 107 6.50 14.23 -13.58
C ASP A 107 5.14 13.84 -14.15
N ASP A 108 5.13 13.17 -15.30
CA ASP A 108 3.93 12.79 -16.04
C ASP A 108 3.65 11.28 -16.01
N ASP A 109 3.99 10.60 -14.94
CA ASP A 109 3.73 9.15 -14.77
C ASP A 109 2.24 8.77 -14.79
N LEU A 110 1.33 9.71 -15.06
CA LEU A 110 -0.12 9.53 -15.06
C LEU A 110 -0.69 9.18 -13.69
N VAL A 111 0.04 9.51 -12.63
CA VAL A 111 -0.44 9.43 -11.25
C VAL A 111 -0.87 10.81 -10.81
N ASP A 112 -2.18 10.98 -10.54
CA ASP A 112 -2.75 12.27 -10.18
C ASP A 112 -3.07 12.30 -8.69
N MET A 113 -2.38 13.18 -7.96
CA MET A 113 -2.60 13.40 -6.53
C MET A 113 -2.93 14.87 -6.32
N LYS A 114 -4.22 15.18 -6.31
CA LYS A 114 -4.71 16.56 -6.10
C LYS A 114 -5.32 16.72 -4.73
N PHE A 115 -4.95 17.81 -4.07
CA PHE A 115 -5.43 18.14 -2.74
C PHE A 115 -5.93 19.58 -2.73
N THR A 116 -7.05 19.81 -2.05
CA THR A 116 -7.54 21.15 -1.78
C THR A 116 -7.21 21.53 -0.35
N GLU A 117 -6.59 22.67 -0.17
CA GLU A 117 -6.25 23.17 1.16
C GLU A 117 -7.46 23.83 1.81
N HIS A 118 -7.62 23.59 3.10
CA HIS A 118 -8.68 24.20 3.92
C HIS A 118 -8.05 24.99 5.06
N LYS A 119 -8.61 26.18 5.32
CA LYS A 119 -8.16 27.00 6.46
C LYS A 119 -8.99 26.64 7.68
N LEU A 120 -8.35 26.10 8.69
CA LEU A 120 -9.00 25.63 9.92
C LEU A 120 -8.31 26.23 11.13
N ASN A 121 -9.02 26.26 12.27
CA ASN A 121 -8.42 26.64 13.55
C ASN A 121 -7.59 25.44 14.03
N LEU A 122 -6.28 25.48 13.81
CA LEU A 122 -5.38 24.37 14.10
C LEU A 122 -5.24 24.10 15.59
N GLN A 123 -5.31 25.14 16.44
CA GLN A 123 -5.18 24.97 17.87
C GLN A 123 -6.38 24.18 18.43
N GLU A 124 -7.58 24.57 18.08
CA GLU A 124 -8.79 23.86 18.49
C GLU A 124 -8.82 22.44 17.94
N LEU A 125 -8.49 22.28 16.66
CA LEU A 125 -8.45 20.96 16.01
C LEU A 125 -7.43 20.05 16.68
N CYS A 126 -6.25 20.57 17.01
CA CYS A 126 -5.20 19.83 17.69
C CYS A 126 -5.67 19.31 19.06
N GLU A 127 -6.36 20.19 19.84
CA GLU A 127 -6.90 19.77 21.13
C GLU A 127 -7.91 18.62 21.02
N ASN A 128 -8.70 18.62 19.96
CA ASN A 128 -9.71 17.60 19.74
C ASN A 128 -9.11 16.27 19.23
N LEU A 129 -8.00 16.32 18.52
CA LEU A 129 -7.45 15.13 17.84
C LEU A 129 -6.23 14.51 18.52
N LYS A 130 -5.51 15.26 19.38
CA LYS A 130 -4.26 14.75 19.96
C LYS A 130 -4.51 13.52 20.81
N ILE A 131 -3.55 12.61 20.78
CA ILE A 131 -3.56 11.40 21.61
C ILE A 131 -3.24 11.80 23.05
N LYS A 132 -4.07 11.32 24.00
CA LYS A 132 -3.92 11.62 25.43
C LYS A 132 -3.49 10.40 26.21
#